data_6adca572935c54e3375e225635b4e5be
#
_entry.id   6adca572935c54e3375e225635b4e5be
#
_cell.length_a   1.000
_cell.length_b   1.000
_cell.length_c   1.000
_cell.angle_alpha   90.00
_cell.angle_beta   90.00
_cell.angle_gamma   90.00
#
_symmetry.space_group_name_H-M   'P 1'
#
loop_
_entity.id
_entity.type
_entity.pdbx_description
1 polymer ?
#
loop_
_entity_poly.entity_id
_entity_poly.type
_entity_poly.pdbx_seq_one_letter_code
_entity_poly.pdbx_strand_id
1 'polypeptide(L)'
;MFLMFINDLPDNLVCNLVMYADDSTLYSCLDEKSDNQNRLDLVNSLELDLDHITTWADNWHISINSEKTKVLSINRYKNLDKLSISMSGKSLQESTSFRLVGLTISNDLTWNEYINSIAKKASMKVGTLYRARSYLSPECILHLYKSLIRPCMEYCCHIWAGAPATVLSLLDRIQRRVSNIIGPKFAANLQSLHHRRNVASLCLFYRYYNGMCSSELFDLVPPNKVFNRCTRLATNSHPFTVEVPSCQKKFYAASFFPRTSVMWNALPLSCFPDSYNLNRFKSRVNRYLLTLK
;
A
#
# COMPACT_ATOMS: atom_id res chain seq x y z
N MET A 1 -13.20 -16.32 -18.45
CA MET A 1 -12.38 -17.00 -19.47
C MET A 1 -10.90 -16.63 -19.39
N PHE A 2 -10.47 -15.34 -19.41
CA PHE A 2 -9.06 -14.95 -19.30
C PHE A 2 -8.35 -15.49 -18.05
N LEU A 3 -8.94 -15.37 -16.86
CA LEU A 3 -8.36 -15.86 -15.60
C LEU A 3 -8.17 -17.38 -15.57
N MET A 4 -9.03 -18.14 -16.24
CA MET A 4 -8.86 -19.59 -16.37
C MET A 4 -7.71 -19.94 -17.31
N PHE A 5 -7.51 -19.11 -18.32
CA PHE A 5 -6.48 -19.27 -19.31
C PHE A 5 -5.07 -19.01 -18.74
N ILE A 6 -4.89 -17.96 -17.92
CA ILE A 6 -3.58 -17.58 -17.36
C ILE A 6 -3.23 -18.33 -16.06
N ASN A 7 -4.12 -19.17 -15.57
CA ASN A 7 -3.99 -19.78 -14.24
C ASN A 7 -2.81 -20.76 -14.11
N ASP A 8 -2.37 -21.36 -15.20
CA ASP A 8 -1.25 -22.29 -15.25
C ASP A 8 0.12 -21.62 -15.51
N LEU A 9 0.13 -20.29 -15.76
CA LEU A 9 1.38 -19.55 -15.94
C LEU A 9 2.37 -19.66 -14.76
N PRO A 10 1.93 -19.70 -13.48
CA PRO A 10 2.85 -19.86 -12.36
C PRO A 10 3.47 -21.25 -12.22
N ASP A 11 2.96 -22.24 -12.95
CA ASP A 11 3.42 -23.61 -12.81
C ASP A 11 4.88 -23.76 -13.27
N ASN A 12 5.66 -24.47 -12.46
CA ASN A 12 7.08 -24.76 -12.70
C ASN A 12 8.03 -23.55 -12.65
N LEU A 13 7.61 -22.41 -12.08
CA LEU A 13 8.52 -21.30 -11.81
C LEU A 13 9.27 -21.52 -10.49
N VAL A 14 10.54 -21.10 -10.46
CA VAL A 14 11.41 -21.14 -9.27
C VAL A 14 11.15 -19.93 -8.39
N CYS A 15 10.98 -18.78 -9.00
CA CYS A 15 10.71 -17.50 -8.31
C CYS A 15 9.21 -17.32 -8.08
N ASN A 16 8.86 -16.36 -7.21
CA ASN A 16 7.47 -16.08 -6.93
C ASN A 16 6.84 -15.22 -8.03
N LEU A 17 5.69 -15.62 -8.53
CA LEU A 17 4.90 -14.85 -9.49
C LEU A 17 3.61 -14.34 -8.83
N VAL A 18 3.36 -13.05 -8.92
CA VAL A 18 2.09 -12.43 -8.51
C VAL A 18 1.40 -11.88 -9.75
N MET A 19 0.14 -12.26 -9.92
CA MET A 19 -0.67 -11.85 -11.07
C MET A 19 -1.87 -11.02 -10.63
N TYR A 20 -2.17 -9.99 -11.40
CA TYR A 20 -3.39 -9.20 -11.29
C TYR A 20 -3.94 -8.90 -12.69
N ALA A 21 -4.93 -9.64 -13.12
CA ALA A 21 -5.42 -9.67 -14.49
C ALA A 21 -4.28 -9.97 -15.47
N ASP A 22 -3.94 -9.05 -16.36
CA ASP A 22 -2.85 -9.12 -17.32
C ASP A 22 -1.48 -8.65 -16.76
N ASP A 23 -1.49 -7.96 -15.61
CA ASP A 23 -0.25 -7.53 -14.96
C ASP A 23 0.37 -8.71 -14.18
N SER A 24 1.57 -9.13 -14.58
CA SER A 24 2.35 -10.18 -13.90
C SER A 24 3.63 -9.59 -13.33
N THR A 25 3.98 -9.98 -12.10
CA THR A 25 5.19 -9.53 -11.42
C THR A 25 5.95 -10.72 -10.86
N LEU A 26 7.09 -11.01 -11.47
CA LEU A 26 8.04 -12.02 -10.99
C LEU A 26 8.95 -11.36 -9.94
N TYR A 27 9.14 -12.00 -8.79
CA TYR A 27 10.02 -11.47 -7.76
C TYR A 27 10.76 -12.57 -7.00
N SER A 28 11.94 -12.22 -6.53
CA SER A 28 12.71 -13.03 -5.62
C SER A 28 13.46 -12.15 -4.62
N CYS A 29 13.82 -12.72 -3.48
CA CYS A 29 14.49 -12.01 -2.39
C CYS A 29 15.83 -12.68 -2.09
N LEU A 30 16.83 -11.86 -1.79
CA LEU A 30 18.13 -12.30 -1.26
C LEU A 30 18.24 -11.90 0.21
N ASP A 31 18.86 -12.76 1.01
CA ASP A 31 19.19 -12.46 2.38
C ASP A 31 20.29 -11.38 2.46
N GLU A 32 20.33 -10.64 3.58
CA GLU A 32 21.30 -9.55 3.80
C GLU A 32 22.77 -10.03 3.76
N LYS A 33 23.02 -11.32 3.95
CA LYS A 33 24.37 -11.92 3.98
C LYS A 33 24.76 -12.63 2.68
N SER A 34 23.92 -12.50 1.65
CA SER A 34 24.16 -13.14 0.37
C SER A 34 25.40 -12.57 -0.32
N ASP A 35 26.24 -13.45 -0.80
CA ASP A 35 27.45 -13.12 -1.55
C ASP A 35 27.16 -12.86 -3.04
N ASN A 36 28.20 -12.59 -3.81
CA ASN A 36 28.08 -12.37 -5.25
C ASN A 36 27.59 -13.60 -6.00
N GLN A 37 27.89 -14.82 -5.51
CA GLN A 37 27.44 -16.06 -6.13
C GLN A 37 25.91 -16.19 -5.99
N ASN A 38 25.37 -15.97 -4.80
CA ASN A 38 23.91 -16.00 -4.58
C ASN A 38 23.17 -14.99 -5.46
N ARG A 39 23.81 -13.86 -5.77
CA ARG A 39 23.24 -12.85 -6.70
C ARG A 39 23.22 -13.36 -8.14
N LEU A 40 24.27 -14.01 -8.58
CA LEU A 40 24.32 -14.62 -9.90
C LEU A 40 23.29 -15.74 -10.02
N ASP A 41 23.17 -16.59 -9.00
CA ASP A 41 22.18 -17.67 -8.96
C ASP A 41 20.74 -17.13 -9.01
N LEU A 42 20.49 -15.99 -8.34
CA LEU A 42 19.21 -15.28 -8.43
C LEU A 42 18.93 -14.80 -9.87
N VAL A 43 19.90 -14.17 -10.51
CA VAL A 43 19.74 -13.69 -11.90
C VAL A 43 19.45 -14.87 -12.82
N ASN A 44 20.21 -15.96 -12.69
CA ASN A 44 20.00 -17.18 -13.50
C ASN A 44 18.59 -17.77 -13.28
N SER A 45 18.11 -17.80 -12.01
CA SER A 45 16.77 -18.29 -11.71
C SER A 45 15.68 -17.41 -12.34
N LEU A 46 15.85 -16.07 -12.28
CA LEU A 46 14.92 -15.13 -12.89
C LEU A 46 14.91 -15.27 -14.43
N GLU A 47 16.08 -15.43 -15.06
CA GLU A 47 16.17 -15.62 -16.51
C GLU A 47 15.56 -16.94 -16.95
N LEU A 48 15.77 -18.04 -16.21
CA LEU A 48 15.11 -19.32 -16.42
C LEU A 48 13.59 -19.20 -16.39
N ASP A 49 13.06 -18.51 -15.39
CA ASP A 49 11.61 -18.31 -15.26
C ASP A 49 11.06 -17.42 -16.39
N LEU A 50 11.81 -16.39 -16.81
CA LEU A 50 11.44 -15.55 -17.95
C LEU A 50 11.41 -16.36 -19.27
N ASP A 51 12.32 -17.31 -19.45
CA ASP A 51 12.32 -18.23 -20.60
C ASP A 51 11.13 -19.20 -20.54
N HIS A 52 10.78 -19.73 -19.36
CA HIS A 52 9.56 -20.53 -19.17
C HIS A 52 8.31 -19.73 -19.51
N ILE A 53 8.20 -18.49 -19.01
CA ILE A 53 7.07 -17.59 -19.28
C ILE A 53 6.99 -17.28 -20.79
N THR A 54 8.12 -17.07 -21.45
CA THR A 54 8.17 -16.82 -22.89
C THR A 54 7.71 -18.05 -23.67
N THR A 55 8.21 -19.24 -23.32
CA THR A 55 7.82 -20.52 -23.95
C THR A 55 6.33 -20.79 -23.76
N TRP A 56 5.80 -20.54 -22.55
CA TRP A 56 4.36 -20.64 -22.28
C TRP A 56 3.56 -19.71 -23.20
N ALA A 57 3.99 -18.43 -23.31
CA ALA A 57 3.34 -17.44 -24.15
C ALA A 57 3.35 -17.82 -25.63
N ASP A 58 4.47 -18.36 -26.16
CA ASP A 58 4.60 -18.85 -27.54
C ASP A 58 3.65 -20.01 -27.81
N ASN A 59 3.53 -20.96 -26.88
CA ASN A 59 2.59 -22.07 -26.97
C ASN A 59 1.12 -21.62 -27.07
N TRP A 60 0.79 -20.53 -26.42
CA TRP A 60 -0.53 -19.95 -26.48
C TRP A 60 -0.70 -18.83 -27.52
N HIS A 61 0.31 -18.61 -28.37
CA HIS A 61 0.34 -17.55 -29.38
C HIS A 61 0.11 -16.14 -28.83
N ILE A 62 0.64 -15.88 -27.62
CA ILE A 62 0.61 -14.57 -26.97
C ILE A 62 2.00 -13.95 -27.06
N SER A 63 2.08 -12.67 -27.41
CA SER A 63 3.33 -11.92 -27.40
C SER A 63 3.51 -11.15 -26.10
N ILE A 64 4.57 -11.47 -25.34
CA ILE A 64 4.97 -10.67 -24.19
C ILE A 64 5.79 -9.48 -24.67
N ASN A 65 5.46 -8.29 -24.19
CA ASN A 65 6.14 -7.07 -24.62
C ASN A 65 7.38 -6.79 -23.75
N SER A 66 8.55 -7.21 -24.22
CA SER A 66 9.83 -7.01 -23.55
C SER A 66 10.19 -5.52 -23.34
N GLU A 67 9.71 -4.61 -24.19
CA GLU A 67 9.96 -3.16 -24.05
C GLU A 67 9.18 -2.54 -22.87
N LYS A 68 8.02 -3.13 -22.52
CA LYS A 68 7.23 -2.73 -21.36
C LYS A 68 7.68 -3.44 -20.08
N THR A 69 8.36 -4.57 -20.20
CA THR A 69 8.90 -5.31 -19.07
C THR A 69 10.08 -4.56 -18.46
N LYS A 70 10.07 -4.36 -17.16
CA LYS A 70 11.07 -3.58 -16.43
C LYS A 70 11.59 -4.35 -15.23
N VAL A 71 12.84 -4.13 -14.94
CA VAL A 71 13.47 -4.65 -13.72
C VAL A 71 13.50 -3.54 -12.67
N LEU A 72 13.09 -3.86 -11.45
CA LEU A 72 13.25 -2.99 -10.28
C LEU A 72 14.10 -3.70 -9.23
N SER A 73 15.31 -3.22 -9.04
CA SER A 73 16.19 -3.69 -7.97
C SER A 73 15.93 -2.86 -6.70
N ILE A 74 15.38 -3.51 -5.67
CA ILE A 74 15.15 -2.90 -4.37
C ILE A 74 16.29 -3.32 -3.45
N ASN A 75 17.23 -2.43 -3.22
CA ASN A 75 18.34 -2.70 -2.32
C ASN A 75 18.63 -1.50 -1.41
N ARG A 76 19.32 -1.76 -0.31
CA ARG A 76 19.70 -0.73 0.68
C ARG A 76 21.09 -0.16 0.45
N TYR A 77 21.89 -0.83 -0.38
CA TYR A 77 23.27 -0.48 -0.64
C TYR A 77 23.36 0.29 -1.94
N LYS A 78 23.84 1.54 -1.88
CA LYS A 78 23.92 2.42 -3.05
C LYS A 78 24.94 1.99 -4.11
N ASN A 79 25.88 1.12 -3.74
CA ASN A 79 27.02 0.73 -4.56
C ASN A 79 26.97 -0.74 -5.02
N LEU A 80 25.80 -1.32 -5.12
CA LEU A 80 25.68 -2.65 -5.72
C LEU A 80 25.64 -2.53 -7.25
N ASP A 81 26.40 -3.41 -7.91
CA ASP A 81 26.39 -3.52 -9.35
C ASP A 81 24.96 -3.76 -9.87
N LYS A 82 24.66 -3.13 -10.99
CA LYS A 82 23.35 -3.30 -11.65
C LYS A 82 23.16 -4.75 -12.05
N LEU A 83 21.96 -5.26 -11.83
CA LEU A 83 21.58 -6.58 -12.32
C LEU A 83 21.29 -6.48 -13.82
N SER A 84 22.02 -7.24 -14.63
CA SER A 84 21.69 -7.40 -16.05
C SER A 84 20.83 -8.65 -16.19
N ILE A 85 19.55 -8.46 -16.43
CA ILE A 85 18.57 -9.52 -16.67
C ILE A 85 18.15 -9.44 -18.12
N SER A 86 18.12 -10.56 -18.81
CA SER A 86 17.71 -10.67 -20.21
C SER A 86 16.40 -11.46 -20.34
N MET A 87 15.64 -11.16 -21.38
CA MET A 87 14.43 -11.87 -21.77
C MET A 87 14.43 -12.03 -23.28
N SER A 88 14.35 -13.27 -23.76
CA SER A 88 14.39 -13.57 -25.21
C SER A 88 15.60 -12.93 -25.92
N GLY A 89 16.78 -12.95 -25.29
CA GLY A 89 18.03 -12.38 -25.81
C GLY A 89 18.12 -10.85 -25.79
N LYS A 90 17.13 -10.15 -25.21
CA LYS A 90 17.16 -8.69 -25.02
C LYS A 90 17.38 -8.34 -23.56
N SER A 91 18.34 -7.48 -23.27
CA SER A 91 18.53 -6.95 -21.90
C SER A 91 17.35 -6.10 -21.49
N LEU A 92 16.78 -6.39 -20.31
CA LEU A 92 15.67 -5.64 -19.74
C LEU A 92 16.17 -4.34 -19.12
N GLN A 93 15.37 -3.30 -19.27
CA GLN A 93 15.71 -1.98 -18.72
C GLN A 93 15.49 -1.95 -17.20
N GLU A 94 16.56 -1.68 -16.45
CA GLU A 94 16.43 -1.37 -15.03
C GLU A 94 15.78 0.00 -14.84
N SER A 95 14.74 0.05 -14.02
CA SER A 95 14.00 1.26 -13.70
C SER A 95 14.17 1.63 -12.24
N THR A 96 14.20 2.92 -11.93
CA THR A 96 14.21 3.42 -10.54
C THR A 96 12.83 3.40 -9.90
N SER A 97 11.78 3.30 -10.71
CA SER A 97 10.40 3.16 -10.26
C SER A 97 9.53 2.52 -11.33
N PHE A 98 8.47 1.85 -10.93
CA PHE A 98 7.44 1.35 -11.85
C PHE A 98 6.04 1.52 -11.26
N ARG A 99 5.05 1.40 -12.12
CA ARG A 99 3.65 1.50 -11.71
C ARG A 99 3.03 0.11 -11.64
N LEU A 100 2.58 -0.28 -10.43
CA LEU A 100 1.89 -1.53 -10.18
C LEU A 100 0.50 -1.24 -9.61
N VAL A 101 -0.55 -1.74 -10.25
CA VAL A 101 -1.95 -1.59 -9.81
C VAL A 101 -2.28 -0.15 -9.39
N GLY A 102 -1.77 0.83 -10.15
CA GLY A 102 -2.03 2.25 -9.90
C GLY A 102 -1.13 2.93 -8.88
N LEU A 103 -0.27 2.19 -8.15
CA LEU A 103 0.76 2.72 -7.27
C LEU A 103 2.09 2.86 -8.01
N THR A 104 2.85 3.92 -7.74
CA THR A 104 4.25 4.03 -8.16
C THR A 104 5.13 3.52 -7.04
N ILE A 105 5.86 2.44 -7.29
CA ILE A 105 6.81 1.83 -6.37
C ILE A 105 8.21 2.24 -6.82
N SER A 106 8.98 2.85 -5.93
CA SER A 106 10.37 3.25 -6.18
C SER A 106 11.35 2.25 -5.57
N ASN A 107 12.55 2.16 -6.13
CA ASN A 107 13.60 1.24 -5.68
C ASN A 107 14.08 1.49 -4.25
N ASP A 108 13.89 2.70 -3.72
CA ASP A 108 14.15 3.07 -2.33
C ASP A 108 12.95 2.83 -1.41
N LEU A 109 11.83 2.31 -1.95
CA LEU A 109 10.56 2.11 -1.28
C LEU A 109 10.00 3.37 -0.59
N THR A 110 10.43 4.56 -1.00
CA THR A 110 9.81 5.80 -0.55
C THR A 110 8.55 6.10 -1.35
N TRP A 111 7.61 6.79 -0.73
CA TRP A 111 6.34 7.15 -1.38
C TRP A 111 6.33 8.57 -1.92
N ASN A 112 7.50 9.22 -1.99
CA ASN A 112 7.62 10.62 -2.37
C ASN A 112 7.12 10.88 -3.79
N GLU A 113 7.57 10.07 -4.76
CA GLU A 113 7.17 10.18 -6.16
C GLU A 113 5.66 9.98 -6.33
N TYR A 114 5.13 8.92 -5.73
CA TYR A 114 3.70 8.62 -5.77
C TYR A 114 2.86 9.75 -5.19
N ILE A 115 3.16 10.19 -3.95
CA ILE A 115 2.39 11.23 -3.27
C ILE A 115 2.47 12.56 -4.01
N ASN A 116 3.63 12.94 -4.56
CA ASN A 116 3.77 14.12 -5.40
C ASN A 116 2.90 14.03 -6.66
N SER A 117 2.87 12.86 -7.31
CA SER A 117 2.04 12.60 -8.49
C SER A 117 0.55 12.77 -8.20
N ILE A 118 0.04 12.12 -7.14
CA ILE A 118 -1.39 12.25 -6.77
C ILE A 118 -1.73 13.66 -6.29
N ALA A 119 -0.81 14.33 -5.58
CA ALA A 119 -0.98 15.73 -5.16
C ALA A 119 -1.10 16.67 -6.37
N LYS A 120 -0.24 16.50 -7.39
CA LYS A 120 -0.33 17.26 -8.63
C LYS A 120 -1.67 17.06 -9.33
N LYS A 121 -2.11 15.80 -9.50
CA LYS A 121 -3.41 15.47 -10.12
C LYS A 121 -4.58 16.04 -9.34
N ALA A 122 -4.58 15.90 -8.00
CA ALA A 122 -5.62 16.43 -7.14
C ALA A 122 -5.65 17.98 -7.18
N SER A 123 -4.48 18.63 -7.18
CA SER A 123 -4.36 20.08 -7.26
C SER A 123 -4.95 20.65 -8.57
N MET A 124 -4.71 19.98 -9.70
CA MET A 124 -5.33 20.36 -11.00
C MET A 124 -6.85 20.29 -10.94
N LYS A 125 -7.41 19.20 -10.37
CA LYS A 125 -8.86 19.04 -10.20
C LYS A 125 -9.45 20.14 -9.28
N VAL A 126 -8.75 20.47 -8.17
CA VAL A 126 -9.18 21.58 -7.29
C VAL A 126 -9.11 22.92 -8.02
N GLY A 127 -8.12 23.14 -8.89
CA GLY A 127 -8.06 24.32 -9.76
C GLY A 127 -9.28 24.44 -10.66
N THR A 128 -9.80 23.34 -11.19
CA THR A 128 -11.05 23.33 -11.97
C THR A 128 -12.25 23.68 -11.10
N LEU A 129 -12.38 23.11 -9.89
CA LEU A 129 -13.43 23.48 -8.96
C LEU A 129 -13.38 24.96 -8.57
N TYR A 130 -12.17 25.48 -8.36
CA TYR A 130 -11.99 26.91 -8.05
C TYR A 130 -12.51 27.82 -9.17
N ARG A 131 -12.25 27.49 -10.44
CA ARG A 131 -12.78 28.26 -11.59
C ARG A 131 -14.29 28.15 -11.70
N ALA A 132 -14.86 26.99 -11.38
CA ALA A 132 -16.31 26.75 -11.46
C ALA A 132 -17.10 27.26 -10.23
N ARG A 133 -16.42 27.81 -9.21
CA ARG A 133 -17.07 28.20 -7.93
C ARG A 133 -18.16 29.27 -8.05
N SER A 134 -18.11 30.10 -9.10
CA SER A 134 -19.14 31.09 -9.36
C SER A 134 -20.46 30.50 -9.89
N TYR A 135 -20.38 29.26 -10.43
CA TYR A 135 -21.54 28.56 -11.02
C TYR A 135 -22.05 27.44 -10.15
N LEU A 136 -21.31 27.04 -9.12
CA LEU A 136 -21.62 25.89 -8.26
C LEU A 136 -21.83 26.33 -6.81
N SER A 137 -22.84 25.79 -6.16
CA SER A 137 -23.02 25.99 -4.72
C SER A 137 -21.86 25.32 -3.94
N PRO A 138 -21.54 25.81 -2.71
CA PRO A 138 -20.55 25.19 -1.85
C PRO A 138 -20.82 23.71 -1.56
N GLU A 139 -22.09 23.31 -1.49
CA GLU A 139 -22.51 21.92 -1.32
C GLU A 139 -22.14 21.06 -2.53
N CYS A 140 -22.39 21.54 -3.74
CA CYS A 140 -22.00 20.87 -4.99
C CYS A 140 -20.47 20.70 -5.06
N ILE A 141 -19.70 21.75 -4.71
CA ILE A 141 -18.24 21.70 -4.69
C ILE A 141 -17.76 20.66 -3.66
N LEU A 142 -18.34 20.64 -2.46
CA LEU A 142 -18.04 19.65 -1.43
C LEU A 142 -18.34 18.23 -1.92
N HIS A 143 -19.46 18.05 -2.62
CA HIS A 143 -19.84 16.76 -3.19
C HIS A 143 -18.84 16.29 -4.25
N LEU A 144 -18.49 17.15 -5.19
CA LEU A 144 -17.49 16.88 -6.23
C LEU A 144 -16.10 16.59 -5.61
N TYR A 145 -15.70 17.32 -4.58
CA TYR A 145 -14.48 17.01 -3.84
C TYR A 145 -14.51 15.60 -3.25
N LYS A 146 -15.61 15.25 -2.56
CA LYS A 146 -15.74 13.94 -1.90
C LYS A 146 -15.81 12.77 -2.89
N SER A 147 -16.37 12.98 -4.08
CA SER A 147 -16.56 11.91 -5.09
C SER A 147 -15.40 11.79 -6.08
N LEU A 148 -14.75 12.89 -6.48
CA LEU A 148 -13.78 12.89 -7.60
C LEU A 148 -12.33 13.15 -7.18
N ILE A 149 -12.11 13.90 -6.10
CA ILE A 149 -10.76 14.34 -5.70
C ILE A 149 -10.25 13.55 -4.52
N ARG A 150 -11.03 13.47 -3.44
CA ARG A 150 -10.64 12.79 -2.22
C ARG A 150 -10.30 11.30 -2.44
N PRO A 151 -11.06 10.50 -3.22
CA PRO A 151 -10.70 9.11 -3.47
C PRO A 151 -9.33 8.94 -4.13
N CYS A 152 -8.94 9.86 -5.02
CA CYS A 152 -7.59 9.85 -5.60
C CYS A 152 -6.48 10.07 -4.57
N MET A 153 -6.75 10.87 -3.52
CA MET A 153 -5.81 11.14 -2.43
C MET A 153 -5.83 10.10 -1.30
N GLU A 154 -6.76 9.16 -1.35
CA GLU A 154 -6.93 8.11 -0.33
C GLU A 154 -6.71 6.70 -0.89
N TYR A 155 -6.53 6.56 -2.21
CA TYR A 155 -6.33 5.26 -2.83
C TYR A 155 -5.12 4.54 -2.23
N CYS A 156 -5.32 3.30 -1.80
CA CYS A 156 -4.30 2.46 -1.14
C CYS A 156 -3.54 3.16 0.00
N CYS A 157 -4.17 4.11 0.70
CA CYS A 157 -3.50 4.94 1.70
C CYS A 157 -2.87 4.15 2.85
N HIS A 158 -3.35 2.97 3.15
CA HIS A 158 -2.78 2.09 4.18
C HIS A 158 -1.32 1.71 3.88
N ILE A 159 -0.92 1.63 2.61
CA ILE A 159 0.45 1.29 2.20
C ILE A 159 1.40 2.48 2.45
N TRP A 160 1.01 3.68 2.02
CA TRP A 160 1.87 4.87 2.05
C TRP A 160 1.59 5.85 3.20
N ALA A 161 0.64 5.54 4.09
CA ALA A 161 0.28 6.44 5.21
C ALA A 161 1.41 6.67 6.22
N GLY A 162 2.44 5.84 6.23
CA GLY A 162 3.65 6.04 7.01
C GLY A 162 4.70 6.93 6.37
N ALA A 163 4.43 7.53 5.22
CA ALA A 163 5.32 8.49 4.57
C ALA A 163 5.62 9.71 5.48
N PRO A 164 6.75 10.41 5.28
CA PRO A 164 7.10 11.58 6.06
C PRO A 164 6.01 12.65 6.08
N ALA A 165 5.81 13.29 7.23
CA ALA A 165 4.79 14.32 7.41
C ALA A 165 4.92 15.48 6.43
N THR A 166 6.15 15.83 6.04
CA THR A 166 6.45 16.86 5.03
C THR A 166 5.81 16.56 3.69
N VAL A 167 5.84 15.30 3.27
CA VAL A 167 5.26 14.84 1.99
C VAL A 167 3.74 14.71 2.12
N LEU A 168 3.24 14.13 3.21
CA LEU A 168 1.79 14.02 3.47
C LEU A 168 1.11 15.38 3.57
N SER A 169 1.80 16.42 4.06
CA SER A 169 1.29 17.79 4.14
C SER A 169 0.90 18.39 2.78
N LEU A 170 1.43 17.85 1.68
CA LEU A 170 1.01 18.26 0.32
C LEU A 170 -0.49 17.98 0.10
N LEU A 171 -0.96 16.81 0.53
CA LEU A 171 -2.35 16.43 0.43
C LEU A 171 -3.24 17.26 1.37
N ASP A 172 -2.76 17.52 2.58
CA ASP A 172 -3.49 18.34 3.56
C ASP A 172 -3.65 19.78 3.06
N ARG A 173 -2.63 20.33 2.37
CA ARG A 173 -2.72 21.65 1.70
C ARG A 173 -3.82 21.67 0.62
N ILE A 174 -4.00 20.58 -0.12
CA ILE A 174 -5.04 20.48 -1.14
C ILE A 174 -6.42 20.50 -0.49
N GLN A 175 -6.63 19.71 0.58
CA GLN A 175 -7.89 19.74 1.32
C GLN A 175 -8.17 21.13 1.92
N ARG A 176 -7.16 21.81 2.47
CA ARG A 176 -7.30 23.18 2.99
C ARG A 176 -7.74 24.17 1.91
N ARG A 177 -7.21 24.08 0.69
CA ARG A 177 -7.67 24.89 -0.44
C ARG A 177 -9.16 24.66 -0.72
N VAL A 178 -9.62 23.40 -0.70
CA VAL A 178 -11.05 23.11 -0.86
C VAL A 178 -11.86 23.69 0.28
N SER A 179 -11.40 23.57 1.53
CA SER A 179 -12.07 24.17 2.69
C SER A 179 -12.26 25.67 2.55
N ASN A 180 -11.27 26.38 2.00
CA ASN A 180 -11.36 27.82 1.72
C ASN A 180 -12.38 28.14 0.62
N ILE A 181 -12.56 27.25 -0.37
CA ILE A 181 -13.53 27.44 -1.46
C ILE A 181 -14.96 27.28 -0.94
N ILE A 182 -15.23 26.24 -0.11
CA ILE A 182 -16.58 25.91 0.37
C ILE A 182 -17.02 26.71 1.59
N GLY A 183 -16.08 27.38 2.25
CA GLY A 183 -16.31 28.17 3.45
C GLY A 183 -16.41 27.34 4.74
N PRO A 184 -16.34 28.02 5.91
CA PRO A 184 -16.17 27.39 7.23
C PRO A 184 -17.35 26.48 7.59
N LYS A 185 -18.59 26.86 7.25
CA LYS A 185 -19.80 26.08 7.55
C LYS A 185 -19.70 24.65 6.99
N PHE A 186 -19.27 24.50 5.77
CA PHE A 186 -19.16 23.19 5.11
C PHE A 186 -17.85 22.49 5.43
N ALA A 187 -16.78 23.26 5.65
CA ALA A 187 -15.46 22.75 6.00
C ALA A 187 -15.44 22.07 7.40
N ALA A 188 -16.26 22.52 8.34
CA ALA A 188 -16.38 21.93 9.67
C ALA A 188 -16.74 20.43 9.64
N ASN A 189 -17.43 19.97 8.60
CA ASN A 189 -17.81 18.56 8.41
C ASN A 189 -16.73 17.71 7.70
N LEU A 190 -15.58 18.32 7.38
CA LEU A 190 -14.47 17.58 6.75
C LEU A 190 -13.51 17.04 7.81
N GLN A 191 -13.44 15.73 7.92
CA GLN A 191 -12.40 15.06 8.70
C GLN A 191 -11.04 15.25 8.03
N SER A 192 -9.97 15.36 8.84
CA SER A 192 -8.60 15.44 8.31
C SER A 192 -8.23 14.17 7.55
N LEU A 193 -7.40 14.31 6.51
CA LEU A 193 -6.92 13.16 5.74
C LEU A 193 -6.09 12.20 6.62
N HIS A 194 -5.36 12.72 7.61
CA HIS A 194 -4.65 11.90 8.58
C HIS A 194 -5.59 10.98 9.36
N HIS A 195 -6.67 11.55 9.95
CA HIS A 195 -7.67 10.77 10.65
C HIS A 195 -8.28 9.67 9.75
N ARG A 196 -8.62 10.03 8.53
CA ARG A 196 -9.22 9.10 7.57
C ARG A 196 -8.27 7.97 7.18
N ARG A 197 -6.98 8.27 6.98
CA ARG A 197 -5.95 7.24 6.72
C ARG A 197 -5.81 6.26 7.89
N ASN A 198 -5.84 6.76 9.11
CA ASN A 198 -5.77 5.91 10.32
C ASN A 198 -7.01 5.00 10.44
N VAL A 199 -8.21 5.54 10.25
CA VAL A 199 -9.45 4.73 10.22
C VAL A 199 -9.38 3.66 9.12
N ALA A 200 -8.94 4.02 7.92
CA ALA A 200 -8.81 3.07 6.80
C ALA A 200 -7.81 1.96 7.11
N SER A 201 -6.64 2.29 7.69
CA SER A 201 -5.62 1.31 8.09
C SER A 201 -6.15 0.35 9.16
N LEU A 202 -6.83 0.85 10.19
CA LEU A 202 -7.42 0.03 11.24
C LEU A 202 -8.55 -0.86 10.73
N CYS A 203 -9.38 -0.37 9.80
CA CYS A 203 -10.43 -1.17 9.17
C CYS A 203 -9.85 -2.30 8.32
N LEU A 204 -8.76 -2.06 7.60
CA LEU A 204 -8.09 -3.09 6.83
C LEU A 204 -7.43 -4.13 7.75
N PHE A 205 -6.77 -3.68 8.82
CA PHE A 205 -6.18 -4.55 9.82
C PHE A 205 -7.25 -5.42 10.51
N TYR A 206 -8.42 -4.85 10.83
CA TYR A 206 -9.57 -5.60 11.39
C TYR A 206 -10.04 -6.73 10.46
N ARG A 207 -10.06 -6.48 9.13
CA ARG A 207 -10.37 -7.52 8.14
C ARG A 207 -9.34 -8.64 8.16
N TYR A 208 -8.06 -8.29 8.14
CA TYR A 208 -6.95 -9.26 8.13
C TYR A 208 -6.93 -10.08 9.43
N TYR A 209 -7.05 -9.42 10.56
CA TYR A 209 -7.13 -10.08 11.87
C TYR A 209 -8.25 -11.12 11.97
N ASN A 210 -9.36 -10.91 11.28
CA ASN A 210 -10.49 -11.83 11.24
C ASN A 210 -10.45 -12.80 10.04
N GLY A 211 -9.32 -12.96 9.36
CA GLY A 211 -9.16 -13.88 8.23
C GLY A 211 -9.94 -13.49 6.97
N MET A 212 -10.39 -12.22 6.86
CA MET A 212 -11.11 -11.74 5.68
C MET A 212 -10.14 -11.21 4.60
N CYS A 213 -9.16 -12.03 4.25
CA CYS A 213 -8.11 -11.79 3.25
C CYS A 213 -7.59 -13.15 2.74
N SER A 214 -6.60 -13.12 1.83
CA SER A 214 -5.89 -14.33 1.44
C SER A 214 -5.05 -14.89 2.60
N SER A 215 -4.67 -16.17 2.53
CA SER A 215 -3.83 -16.85 3.53
C SER A 215 -2.51 -16.12 3.73
N GLU A 216 -1.85 -15.72 2.64
CA GLU A 216 -0.56 -15.05 2.66
C GLU A 216 -0.61 -13.70 3.41
N LEU A 217 -1.72 -12.96 3.26
CA LEU A 217 -1.92 -11.71 4.00
C LEU A 217 -2.29 -11.95 5.46
N PHE A 218 -3.01 -13.04 5.75
CA PHE A 218 -3.35 -13.43 7.12
C PHE A 218 -2.09 -13.81 7.90
N ASP A 219 -1.18 -14.55 7.29
CA ASP A 219 0.10 -14.98 7.89
C ASP A 219 1.03 -13.81 8.23
N LEU A 220 0.85 -12.66 7.59
CA LEU A 220 1.57 -11.42 7.92
C LEU A 220 1.00 -10.67 9.13
N VAL A 221 -0.19 -11.05 9.61
CA VAL A 221 -0.79 -10.42 10.80
C VAL A 221 0.01 -10.85 12.03
N PRO A 222 0.53 -9.91 12.83
CA PRO A 222 1.26 -10.27 14.03
C PRO A 222 0.40 -11.12 15.00
N PRO A 223 0.98 -12.14 15.63
CA PRO A 223 0.25 -13.03 16.54
C PRO A 223 -0.31 -12.27 17.74
N ASN A 224 -1.31 -12.85 18.37
CA ASN A 224 -1.87 -12.32 19.61
C ASN A 224 -0.81 -12.32 20.71
N LYS A 225 -0.73 -11.20 21.44
CA LYS A 225 0.22 -11.06 22.52
C LYS A 225 -0.24 -11.86 23.74
N VAL A 226 0.56 -12.85 24.13
CA VAL A 226 0.35 -13.64 25.32
C VAL A 226 1.05 -12.99 26.51
N PHE A 227 0.32 -12.67 27.57
CA PHE A 227 0.86 -12.14 28.81
C PHE A 227 1.08 -13.25 29.82
N ASN A 228 2.31 -13.70 30.02
CA ASN A 228 2.66 -14.77 30.97
C ASN A 228 2.60 -14.32 32.45
N ARG A 229 2.45 -13.04 32.73
CA ARG A 229 2.35 -12.47 34.08
C ARG A 229 1.30 -11.36 34.12
N CYS A 230 0.61 -11.24 35.25
CA CYS A 230 -0.33 -10.15 35.50
C CYS A 230 0.44 -8.83 35.75
N THR A 231 0.76 -8.11 34.68
CA THR A 231 1.44 -6.82 34.75
C THR A 231 0.43 -5.69 34.50
N ARG A 232 0.77 -4.43 34.86
CA ARG A 232 -0.07 -3.26 34.54
C ARG A 232 -0.39 -3.16 33.04
N LEU A 233 0.54 -3.60 32.19
CA LEU A 233 0.33 -3.66 30.73
C LEU A 233 -0.71 -4.72 30.37
N ALA A 234 -0.68 -5.90 31.00
CA ALA A 234 -1.67 -6.96 30.78
C ALA A 234 -3.07 -6.50 31.21
N THR A 235 -3.18 -5.81 32.35
CA THR A 235 -4.46 -5.33 32.89
C THR A 235 -5.12 -4.25 32.02
N ASN A 236 -4.31 -3.44 31.33
CA ASN A 236 -4.80 -2.36 30.46
C ASN A 236 -4.94 -2.78 28.98
N SER A 237 -4.62 -4.02 28.64
CA SER A 237 -4.68 -4.53 27.27
C SER A 237 -6.03 -5.17 26.98
N HIS A 238 -6.55 -4.99 25.78
CA HIS A 238 -7.75 -5.71 25.33
C HIS A 238 -7.38 -7.12 24.81
N PRO A 239 -8.34 -8.07 24.78
CA PRO A 239 -8.08 -9.46 24.37
C PRO A 239 -7.53 -9.63 22.95
N PHE A 240 -7.75 -8.64 22.10
CA PHE A 240 -7.31 -8.61 20.70
C PHE A 240 -5.93 -7.96 20.50
N THR A 241 -5.16 -7.76 21.58
CA THR A 241 -3.82 -7.17 21.50
C THR A 241 -2.88 -8.07 20.74
N VAL A 242 -2.15 -7.53 19.78
CA VAL A 242 -1.17 -8.26 18.96
C VAL A 242 0.27 -7.87 19.33
N GLU A 243 1.21 -8.71 18.99
CA GLU A 243 2.62 -8.36 19.09
C GLU A 243 2.95 -7.24 18.11
N VAL A 244 3.77 -6.28 18.54
CA VAL A 244 4.28 -5.24 17.64
C VAL A 244 5.60 -5.74 17.09
N PRO A 245 5.74 -5.91 15.75
CA PRO A 245 6.99 -6.35 15.15
C PRO A 245 8.15 -5.48 15.58
N SER A 246 9.26 -6.12 15.97
CA SER A 246 10.49 -5.40 16.34
C SER A 246 11.04 -4.66 15.13
N CYS A 247 11.26 -3.36 15.26
CA CYS A 247 11.63 -2.48 14.17
C CYS A 247 12.95 -1.77 14.46
N GLN A 248 14.05 -2.26 13.92
CA GLN A 248 15.34 -1.59 14.03
C GLN A 248 15.43 -0.33 13.15
N LYS A 249 14.68 -0.27 12.05
CA LYS A 249 14.72 0.83 11.08
C LYS A 249 13.41 1.60 11.04
N LYS A 250 13.49 2.92 11.09
CA LYS A 250 12.30 3.83 11.05
C LYS A 250 11.40 3.57 9.86
N PHE A 251 11.97 3.21 8.72
CA PHE A 251 11.22 2.89 7.51
C PHE A 251 10.29 1.69 7.71
N TYR A 252 10.80 0.59 8.27
CA TYR A 252 9.97 -0.58 8.56
C TYR A 252 8.92 -0.29 9.64
N ALA A 253 9.28 0.46 10.68
CA ALA A 253 8.33 0.89 11.70
C ALA A 253 7.15 1.73 11.14
N ALA A 254 7.40 2.46 10.05
CA ALA A 254 6.38 3.24 9.35
C ALA A 254 5.53 2.43 8.37
N SER A 255 5.89 1.18 8.07
CA SER A 255 5.14 0.30 7.18
C SER A 255 3.79 -0.12 7.79
N PHE A 256 2.93 -0.75 7.01
CA PHE A 256 1.53 -1.00 7.38
C PHE A 256 1.37 -1.78 8.69
N PHE A 257 1.97 -2.98 8.79
CA PHE A 257 1.76 -3.85 9.95
C PHE A 257 2.32 -3.26 11.25
N PRO A 258 3.62 -2.88 11.36
CA PRO A 258 4.15 -2.33 12.61
C PRO A 258 3.41 -1.07 13.07
N ARG A 259 3.18 -0.12 12.17
CA ARG A 259 2.47 1.13 12.47
C ARG A 259 1.03 0.87 12.91
N THR A 260 0.34 -0.02 12.22
CA THR A 260 -1.08 -0.28 12.50
C THR A 260 -1.25 -1.12 13.76
N SER A 261 -0.35 -2.06 14.07
CA SER A 261 -0.35 -2.83 15.34
C SER A 261 -0.25 -1.91 16.55
N VAL A 262 0.58 -0.86 16.49
CA VAL A 262 0.64 0.15 17.57
C VAL A 262 -0.70 0.86 17.75
N MET A 263 -1.31 1.31 16.65
CA MET A 263 -2.62 1.97 16.71
C MET A 263 -3.74 1.01 17.15
N TRP A 264 -3.68 -0.25 16.73
CA TRP A 264 -4.62 -1.30 17.09
C TRP A 264 -4.59 -1.59 18.59
N ASN A 265 -3.40 -1.76 19.17
CA ASN A 265 -3.22 -2.03 20.59
C ASN A 265 -3.64 -0.86 21.49
N ALA A 266 -3.68 0.36 20.94
CA ALA A 266 -4.15 1.56 21.64
C ALA A 266 -5.69 1.75 21.60
N LEU A 267 -6.42 0.90 20.86
CA LEU A 267 -7.88 1.00 20.83
C LEU A 267 -8.48 0.46 22.14
N PRO A 268 -9.54 1.10 22.68
CA PRO A 268 -10.29 0.54 23.78
C PRO A 268 -11.15 -0.66 23.33
N LEU A 269 -11.43 -1.58 24.24
CA LEU A 269 -12.27 -2.76 23.97
C LEU A 269 -13.63 -2.39 23.36
N SER A 270 -14.18 -1.26 23.72
CA SER A 270 -15.46 -0.75 23.19
C SER A 270 -15.46 -0.52 21.67
N CYS A 271 -14.29 -0.42 21.03
CA CYS A 271 -14.19 -0.34 19.56
C CYS A 271 -14.50 -1.68 18.88
N PHE A 272 -14.28 -2.78 19.57
CA PHE A 272 -14.45 -4.12 19.00
C PHE A 272 -15.91 -4.60 19.15
N PRO A 273 -16.59 -5.02 18.07
CA PRO A 273 -17.89 -5.66 18.15
C PRO A 273 -17.75 -7.12 18.59
N ASP A 274 -18.79 -7.68 19.20
CA ASP A 274 -18.83 -9.07 19.70
C ASP A 274 -18.71 -10.12 18.58
N SER A 275 -19.09 -9.77 17.36
CA SER A 275 -18.93 -10.59 16.15
C SER A 275 -18.36 -9.73 15.03
N TYR A 276 -17.78 -10.38 14.00
CA TYR A 276 -17.24 -9.64 12.87
C TYR A 276 -18.28 -8.71 12.23
N ASN A 277 -18.05 -7.41 12.33
CA ASN A 277 -18.87 -6.38 11.70
C ASN A 277 -18.02 -5.14 11.38
N LEU A 278 -17.55 -5.05 10.15
CA LEU A 278 -16.68 -3.97 9.70
C LEU A 278 -17.32 -2.58 9.85
N ASN A 279 -18.61 -2.45 9.58
CA ASN A 279 -19.29 -1.16 9.64
C ASN A 279 -19.40 -0.65 11.10
N ARG A 280 -19.73 -1.54 12.03
CA ARG A 280 -19.76 -1.21 13.48
C ARG A 280 -18.37 -0.86 13.98
N PHE A 281 -17.36 -1.66 13.64
CA PHE A 281 -15.97 -1.39 13.98
C PHE A 281 -15.52 -0.02 13.46
N LYS A 282 -15.71 0.24 12.15
CA LYS A 282 -15.39 1.52 11.51
C LYS A 282 -16.05 2.71 12.21
N SER A 283 -17.34 2.60 12.54
CA SER A 283 -18.07 3.67 13.23
C SER A 283 -17.51 3.96 14.62
N ARG A 284 -17.22 2.90 15.40
CA ARG A 284 -16.68 3.01 16.77
C ARG A 284 -15.26 3.60 16.77
N VAL A 285 -14.38 3.09 15.90
CA VAL A 285 -13.02 3.61 15.72
C VAL A 285 -13.03 5.07 15.26
N ASN A 286 -13.86 5.40 14.29
CA ASN A 286 -13.99 6.77 13.81
C ASN A 286 -14.37 7.73 14.94
N ARG A 287 -15.33 7.36 15.78
CA ARG A 287 -15.77 8.15 16.96
C ARG A 287 -14.62 8.27 17.97
N TYR A 288 -14.00 7.16 18.34
CA TYR A 288 -12.91 7.14 19.31
C TYR A 288 -11.74 8.03 18.88
N LEU A 289 -11.26 7.89 17.66
CA LEU A 289 -10.15 8.71 17.16
C LEU A 289 -10.49 10.21 17.06
N LEU A 290 -11.76 10.59 17.04
CA LEU A 290 -12.18 12.01 17.13
C LEU A 290 -12.11 12.54 18.55
N THR A 291 -12.21 11.70 19.60
CA THR A 291 -12.09 12.11 21.00
C THR A 291 -10.63 12.34 21.42
N LEU A 292 -9.66 11.83 20.66
CA LEU A 292 -8.23 12.02 20.94
C LEU A 292 -7.66 13.35 20.40
N LYS A 293 -8.48 14.17 19.78
CA LYS A 293 -8.13 15.52 19.31
C LYS A 293 -8.41 16.55 20.41
#